data_b4496ab6390be0d5bf5bd5e4d9930e88
#
_entry.id   b4496ab6390be0d5bf5bd5e4d9930e88
#
_cell.length_a   1.000
_cell.length_b   1.000
_cell.length_c   1.000
_cell.angle_alpha   90.00
_cell.angle_beta   90.00
_cell.angle_gamma   90.00
#
_symmetry.space_group_name_H-M   'P 1'
#
loop_
_entity.id
_entity.type
_entity.pdbx_description
1 polymer ?
#
loop_
_entity_poly.entity_id
_entity_poly.type
_entity_poly.pdbx_seq_one_letter_code
_entity_poly.pdbx_strand_id
1 'polypeptide(L)'
;MTAASTTDQTLAFVFPGQGSQSVGMLAELSELHAGIRAAFEEASEGAGVDLWALSQGGPAEQLNRTEFTQPALLAAGVAVWRLWQSQGGATPAVFAGHSLGEYSALVAAGAVSLRDAAHLVRIRGQLMQDAAPEGSGAMAAVIGLDDAVVADACAELSGAEVVVPANFNSPGQIVIGGHAAAVDRAADLLKARGARMVTKLAVSVPSHTPLMRDAANRLAEAMHGIAWQSPSIPVVQNVDAEIHDGAQAIRDALVRQLYLPVRWTACVQALSARGATRIGECGPGKVLCGLIKRIDKSIDGRALGAVGDFQGALDAWR
;
A
#
# COMPACT_ATOMS: atom_id res chain seq x y z
N MET A 1 -8.56 18.16 -30.12
CA MET A 1 -9.42 18.42 -28.94
C MET A 1 -9.67 17.07 -28.31
N THR A 2 -8.91 16.71 -27.26
CA THR A 2 -9.17 15.50 -26.47
C THR A 2 -10.48 15.73 -25.70
N ALA A 3 -11.48 14.87 -25.94
CA ALA A 3 -12.71 14.86 -25.16
C ALA A 3 -12.32 14.74 -23.66
N ALA A 4 -12.84 15.64 -22.84
CA ALA A 4 -12.65 15.52 -21.39
C ALA A 4 -13.23 14.17 -20.98
N SER A 5 -12.38 13.27 -20.49
CA SER A 5 -12.82 11.99 -19.95
C SER A 5 -13.74 12.29 -18.76
N THR A 6 -14.99 11.86 -18.86
CA THR A 6 -15.96 12.02 -17.78
C THR A 6 -15.57 11.11 -16.62
N THR A 7 -15.57 11.64 -15.40
CA THR A 7 -15.30 10.85 -14.19
C THR A 7 -16.39 9.81 -13.99
N ASP A 8 -16.00 8.55 -13.87
CA ASP A 8 -16.91 7.45 -13.57
C ASP A 8 -17.08 7.31 -12.05
N GLN A 9 -18.24 7.69 -11.55
CA GLN A 9 -18.56 7.70 -10.12
C GLN A 9 -18.61 6.29 -9.49
N THR A 10 -18.69 5.25 -10.31
CA THR A 10 -18.74 3.86 -9.83
C THR A 10 -17.39 3.16 -9.85
N LEU A 11 -16.34 3.83 -10.37
CA LEU A 11 -15.00 3.29 -10.51
C LEU A 11 -14.06 3.88 -9.45
N ALA A 12 -13.32 3.01 -8.78
CA ALA A 12 -12.20 3.38 -7.93
C ALA A 12 -10.94 2.61 -8.33
N PHE A 13 -9.76 3.14 -8.02
CA PHE A 13 -8.52 2.38 -8.15
C PHE A 13 -7.79 2.29 -6.82
N VAL A 14 -7.16 1.14 -6.61
CA VAL A 14 -6.36 0.87 -5.42
C VAL A 14 -4.94 0.44 -5.80
N PHE A 15 -4.01 0.72 -4.90
CA PHE A 15 -2.58 0.47 -5.11
C PHE A 15 -2.05 -0.44 -4.02
N PRO A 16 -1.42 -1.58 -4.38
CA PRO A 16 -0.92 -2.54 -3.41
C PRO A 16 0.32 -2.02 -2.67
N GLY A 17 0.55 -2.59 -1.49
CA GLY A 17 1.74 -2.37 -0.69
C GLY A 17 2.73 -3.53 -0.74
N GLN A 18 3.69 -3.49 0.19
CA GLN A 18 4.73 -4.50 0.34
C GLN A 18 4.14 -5.91 0.48
N GLY A 19 4.76 -6.88 -0.21
CA GLY A 19 4.30 -8.26 -0.32
C GLY A 19 3.67 -8.57 -1.69
N SER A 20 3.44 -7.56 -2.54
CA SER A 20 2.95 -7.74 -3.91
C SER A 20 4.06 -7.81 -4.96
N GLN A 21 5.30 -7.44 -4.59
CA GLN A 21 6.45 -7.47 -5.50
C GLN A 21 6.89 -8.90 -5.84
N SER A 22 7.37 -9.08 -7.05
CA SER A 22 8.06 -10.29 -7.49
C SER A 22 9.09 -9.95 -8.57
N VAL A 23 10.15 -10.73 -8.64
CA VAL A 23 11.08 -10.65 -9.77
C VAL A 23 10.30 -11.00 -11.05
N GLY A 24 10.48 -10.20 -12.11
CA GLY A 24 9.73 -10.30 -13.36
C GLY A 24 8.37 -9.58 -13.36
N MET A 25 8.02 -8.84 -12.28
CA MET A 25 6.74 -8.11 -12.24
C MET A 25 6.59 -7.15 -13.41
N LEU A 26 5.41 -7.14 -14.04
CA LEU A 26 5.02 -6.31 -15.19
C LEU A 26 5.87 -6.53 -16.47
N ALA A 27 6.68 -7.60 -16.57
CA ALA A 27 7.52 -7.87 -17.73
C ALA A 27 6.70 -7.93 -19.03
N GLU A 28 5.64 -8.76 -19.07
CA GLU A 28 4.78 -8.91 -20.26
C GLU A 28 4.08 -7.60 -20.64
N LEU A 29 3.61 -6.81 -19.68
CA LEU A 29 3.04 -5.49 -19.96
C LEU A 29 4.08 -4.53 -20.56
N SER A 30 5.34 -4.62 -20.12
CA SER A 30 6.41 -3.76 -20.62
C SER A 30 6.83 -4.08 -22.06
N GLU A 31 6.71 -5.35 -22.48
CA GLU A 31 6.96 -5.77 -23.86
C GLU A 31 5.95 -5.15 -24.84
N LEU A 32 4.73 -4.94 -24.39
CA LEU A 32 3.65 -4.37 -25.21
C LEU A 32 3.54 -2.85 -25.07
N HIS A 33 3.98 -2.29 -23.94
CA HIS A 33 3.76 -0.89 -23.59
C HIS A 33 5.01 -0.26 -22.96
N ALA A 34 5.78 0.47 -23.77
CA ALA A 34 7.02 1.14 -23.36
C ALA A 34 6.85 2.10 -22.15
N GLY A 35 5.63 2.62 -21.93
CA GLY A 35 5.30 3.48 -20.78
C GLY A 35 5.49 2.81 -19.42
N ILE A 36 5.43 1.46 -19.35
CA ILE A 36 5.72 0.72 -18.12
C ILE A 36 7.18 0.96 -17.73
N ARG A 37 8.12 0.69 -18.63
CA ARG A 37 9.55 0.88 -18.39
C ARG A 37 9.89 2.34 -18.11
N ALA A 38 9.31 3.28 -18.85
CA ALA A 38 9.53 4.71 -18.64
C ALA A 38 9.17 5.19 -17.23
N ALA A 39 8.11 4.65 -16.62
CA ALA A 39 7.76 4.97 -15.22
C ALA A 39 8.81 4.42 -14.23
N PHE A 40 9.35 3.24 -14.47
CA PHE A 40 10.45 2.70 -13.65
C PHE A 40 11.73 3.54 -13.80
N GLU A 41 12.05 4.01 -15.01
CA GLU A 41 13.21 4.88 -15.26
C GLU A 41 13.07 6.21 -14.51
N GLU A 42 11.89 6.87 -14.57
CA GLU A 42 11.60 8.09 -13.81
C GLU A 42 11.71 7.88 -12.30
N ALA A 43 11.15 6.77 -11.79
CA ALA A 43 11.24 6.44 -10.37
C ALA A 43 12.70 6.10 -9.94
N SER A 44 13.47 5.47 -10.83
CA SER A 44 14.90 5.15 -10.60
C SER A 44 15.74 6.40 -10.41
N GLU A 45 15.46 7.47 -11.19
CA GLU A 45 16.14 8.77 -11.01
C GLU A 45 15.90 9.34 -9.60
N GLY A 46 14.67 9.25 -9.07
CA GLY A 46 14.34 9.69 -7.73
C GLY A 46 14.92 8.80 -6.65
N ALA A 47 14.82 7.48 -6.83
CA ALA A 47 15.33 6.51 -5.88
C ALA A 47 16.88 6.36 -5.90
N GLY A 48 17.56 6.80 -6.99
CA GLY A 48 19.01 6.64 -7.15
C GLY A 48 19.45 5.18 -7.25
N VAL A 49 18.61 4.31 -7.81
CA VAL A 49 18.88 2.88 -8.05
C VAL A 49 18.08 2.43 -9.26
N ASP A 50 18.65 1.54 -10.08
CA ASP A 50 17.95 0.97 -11.23
C ASP A 50 16.86 0.00 -10.77
N LEU A 51 15.64 0.55 -10.59
CA LEU A 51 14.47 -0.20 -10.14
C LEU A 51 13.98 -1.20 -11.19
N TRP A 52 14.17 -0.88 -12.49
CA TRP A 52 13.79 -1.79 -13.56
C TRP A 52 14.68 -3.03 -13.55
N ALA A 53 16.00 -2.85 -13.59
CA ALA A 53 16.94 -3.96 -13.55
C ALA A 53 16.73 -4.83 -12.31
N LEU A 54 16.54 -4.21 -11.13
CA LEU A 54 16.27 -4.93 -9.89
C LEU A 54 14.94 -5.70 -9.95
N SER A 55 13.89 -5.09 -10.51
CA SER A 55 12.57 -5.73 -10.61
C SER A 55 12.54 -6.87 -11.61
N GLN A 56 13.36 -6.84 -12.67
CA GLN A 56 13.40 -7.89 -13.67
C GLN A 56 14.43 -9.00 -13.35
N GLY A 57 15.62 -8.61 -12.90
CA GLY A 57 16.74 -9.52 -12.70
C GLY A 57 16.98 -9.93 -11.25
N GLY A 58 16.36 -9.24 -10.27
CA GLY A 58 16.61 -9.48 -8.85
C GLY A 58 18.01 -9.07 -8.41
N PRO A 59 18.58 -9.69 -7.36
CA PRO A 59 18.05 -10.87 -6.67
C PRO A 59 16.79 -10.56 -5.83
N ALA A 60 15.97 -11.56 -5.60
CA ALA A 60 14.71 -11.41 -4.84
C ALA A 60 14.94 -10.89 -3.41
N GLU A 61 16.02 -11.30 -2.76
CA GLU A 61 16.40 -10.84 -1.42
C GLU A 61 16.62 -9.33 -1.40
N GLN A 62 17.26 -8.76 -2.42
CA GLN A 62 17.47 -7.32 -2.52
C GLN A 62 16.15 -6.60 -2.82
N LEU A 63 15.32 -7.12 -3.75
CA LEU A 63 14.02 -6.55 -4.06
C LEU A 63 13.10 -6.55 -2.84
N ASN A 64 13.22 -7.53 -1.94
CA ASN A 64 12.44 -7.67 -0.72
C ASN A 64 12.92 -6.78 0.45
N ARG A 65 14.08 -6.12 0.33
CA ARG A 65 14.47 -5.11 1.32
C ARG A 65 13.57 -3.90 1.19
N THR A 66 13.01 -3.46 2.30
CA THR A 66 11.99 -2.40 2.36
C THR A 66 12.39 -1.12 1.60
N GLU A 67 13.67 -0.73 1.66
CA GLU A 67 14.22 0.44 0.94
C GLU A 67 14.14 0.32 -0.60
N PHE A 68 14.10 -0.90 -1.15
CA PHE A 68 13.98 -1.16 -2.58
C PHE A 68 12.57 -1.57 -2.98
N THR A 69 11.89 -2.36 -2.14
CA THR A 69 10.51 -2.78 -2.37
C THR A 69 9.58 -1.57 -2.56
N GLN A 70 9.74 -0.55 -1.72
CA GLN A 70 8.83 0.59 -1.73
C GLN A 70 8.89 1.38 -3.04
N PRO A 71 10.04 1.86 -3.51
CA PRO A 71 10.09 2.60 -4.78
C PRO A 71 9.80 1.70 -5.99
N ALA A 72 10.10 0.40 -5.96
CA ALA A 72 9.75 -0.51 -7.04
C ALA A 72 8.23 -0.71 -7.18
N LEU A 73 7.50 -0.88 -6.07
CA LEU A 73 6.04 -0.98 -6.08
C LEU A 73 5.37 0.35 -6.41
N LEU A 74 5.93 1.48 -5.97
CA LEU A 74 5.47 2.80 -6.37
C LEU A 74 5.54 2.94 -7.91
N ALA A 75 6.71 2.63 -8.50
CA ALA A 75 6.89 2.66 -9.95
C ALA A 75 5.89 1.76 -10.67
N ALA A 76 5.72 0.53 -10.19
CA ALA A 76 4.80 -0.45 -10.77
C ALA A 76 3.34 0.03 -10.74
N GLY A 77 2.86 0.53 -9.59
CA GLY A 77 1.49 1.03 -9.44
C GLY A 77 1.20 2.22 -10.36
N VAL A 78 2.12 3.20 -10.40
CA VAL A 78 1.99 4.38 -11.25
C VAL A 78 2.11 4.01 -12.73
N ALA A 79 2.97 3.06 -13.09
CA ALA A 79 3.10 2.58 -14.47
C ALA A 79 1.78 1.99 -14.98
N VAL A 80 1.12 1.13 -14.19
CA VAL A 80 -0.18 0.54 -14.56
C VAL A 80 -1.27 1.60 -14.66
N TRP A 81 -1.30 2.57 -13.75
CA TRP A 81 -2.24 3.70 -13.82
C TRP A 81 -2.03 4.55 -15.10
N ARG A 82 -0.79 4.92 -15.42
CA ARG A 82 -0.46 5.66 -16.64
C ARG A 82 -0.82 4.87 -17.91
N LEU A 83 -0.62 3.56 -17.87
CA LEU A 83 -1.05 2.68 -18.97
C LEU A 83 -2.58 2.74 -19.14
N TRP A 84 -3.36 2.61 -18.06
CA TRP A 84 -4.81 2.71 -18.09
C TRP A 84 -5.29 4.01 -18.74
N GLN A 85 -4.70 5.14 -18.35
CA GLN A 85 -5.00 6.45 -18.94
C GLN A 85 -4.64 6.50 -20.44
N SER A 86 -3.46 5.99 -20.81
CA SER A 86 -2.98 6.01 -22.22
C SER A 86 -3.83 5.15 -23.14
N GLN A 87 -4.46 4.10 -22.61
CA GLN A 87 -5.38 3.24 -23.35
C GLN A 87 -6.83 3.78 -23.37
N GLY A 88 -7.06 4.98 -22.85
CA GLY A 88 -8.38 5.63 -22.83
C GLY A 88 -9.36 5.03 -21.83
N GLY A 89 -8.87 4.44 -20.77
CA GLY A 89 -9.68 3.95 -19.66
C GLY A 89 -10.42 5.09 -18.95
N ALA A 90 -11.58 4.81 -18.36
CA ALA A 90 -12.39 5.79 -17.64
C ALA A 90 -11.64 6.38 -16.44
N THR A 91 -11.88 7.66 -16.14
CA THR A 91 -11.30 8.33 -14.98
C THR A 91 -12.07 7.91 -13.71
N PRO A 92 -11.41 7.32 -12.69
CA PRO A 92 -12.07 6.93 -11.45
C PRO A 92 -12.46 8.14 -10.61
N ALA A 93 -13.45 7.95 -9.75
CA ALA A 93 -13.92 8.98 -8.82
C ALA A 93 -13.02 9.12 -7.58
N VAL A 94 -12.31 8.06 -7.20
CA VAL A 94 -11.55 8.01 -5.95
C VAL A 94 -10.43 6.97 -6.01
N PHE A 95 -9.36 7.24 -5.30
CA PHE A 95 -8.24 6.33 -5.09
C PHE A 95 -8.10 5.92 -3.62
N ALA A 96 -7.46 4.78 -3.39
CA ALA A 96 -6.86 4.39 -2.12
C ALA A 96 -5.60 3.57 -2.37
N GLY A 97 -4.75 3.43 -1.35
CA GLY A 97 -3.59 2.56 -1.44
C GLY A 97 -3.29 1.93 -0.09
N HIS A 98 -2.77 0.72 -0.06
CA HIS A 98 -2.43 0.03 1.17
C HIS A 98 -1.01 0.36 1.60
N SER A 99 -0.83 1.02 2.75
CA SER A 99 0.47 1.43 3.28
C SER A 99 1.29 2.20 2.23
N LEU A 100 2.35 1.61 1.66
CA LEU A 100 3.10 2.19 0.54
C LEU A 100 2.19 2.60 -0.63
N GLY A 101 1.19 1.81 -0.95
CA GLY A 101 0.26 2.09 -2.05
C GLY A 101 -0.45 3.43 -1.93
N GLU A 102 -0.55 4.01 -0.73
CA GLU A 102 -1.10 5.36 -0.54
C GLU A 102 -0.23 6.43 -1.23
N TYR A 103 1.10 6.26 -1.24
CA TYR A 103 2.00 7.13 -2.00
C TYR A 103 1.79 6.97 -3.52
N SER A 104 1.56 5.73 -3.99
CA SER A 104 1.22 5.48 -5.39
C SER A 104 -0.10 6.15 -5.80
N ALA A 105 -1.11 6.09 -4.93
CA ALA A 105 -2.39 6.77 -5.11
C ALA A 105 -2.21 8.30 -5.19
N LEU A 106 -1.39 8.88 -4.32
CA LEU A 106 -1.11 10.32 -4.30
C LEU A 106 -0.33 10.78 -5.54
N VAL A 107 0.62 9.98 -6.04
CA VAL A 107 1.28 10.24 -7.33
C VAL A 107 0.29 10.15 -8.48
N ALA A 108 -0.54 9.12 -8.51
CA ALA A 108 -1.58 8.94 -9.52
C ALA A 108 -2.59 10.10 -9.55
N ALA A 109 -2.89 10.66 -8.38
CA ALA A 109 -3.75 11.84 -8.20
C ALA A 109 -3.03 13.18 -8.47
N GLY A 110 -1.74 13.18 -8.78
CA GLY A 110 -0.96 14.39 -9.05
C GLY A 110 -0.58 15.19 -7.80
N ALA A 111 -0.71 14.63 -6.61
CA ALA A 111 -0.36 15.33 -5.37
C ALA A 111 1.15 15.49 -5.16
N VAL A 112 1.95 14.61 -5.72
CA VAL A 112 3.42 14.63 -5.67
C VAL A 112 3.98 13.99 -6.95
N SER A 113 5.18 14.43 -7.39
CA SER A 113 5.81 13.83 -8.58
C SER A 113 6.28 12.38 -8.29
N LEU A 114 6.32 11.54 -9.34
CA LEU A 114 6.82 10.17 -9.20
C LEU A 114 8.28 10.15 -8.74
N ARG A 115 9.12 11.04 -9.25
CA ARG A 115 10.53 11.18 -8.86
C ARG A 115 10.67 11.50 -7.37
N ASP A 116 9.96 12.54 -6.88
CA ASP A 116 10.02 12.95 -5.47
C ASP A 116 9.45 11.87 -4.54
N ALA A 117 8.35 11.25 -4.94
CA ALA A 117 7.75 10.15 -4.20
C ALA A 117 8.68 8.92 -4.13
N ALA A 118 9.38 8.56 -5.22
CA ALA A 118 10.34 7.47 -5.24
C ALA A 118 11.54 7.73 -4.32
N HIS A 119 12.05 8.97 -4.30
CA HIS A 119 13.04 9.40 -3.34
C HIS A 119 12.54 9.26 -1.89
N LEU A 120 11.35 9.79 -1.62
CA LEU A 120 10.75 9.81 -0.29
C LEU A 120 10.47 8.40 0.25
N VAL A 121 9.87 7.51 -0.57
CA VAL A 121 9.56 6.15 -0.11
C VAL A 121 10.80 5.27 0.05
N ARG A 122 11.90 5.58 -0.66
CA ARG A 122 13.20 4.96 -0.38
C ARG A 122 13.70 5.37 0.99
N ILE A 123 13.68 6.67 1.31
CA ILE A 123 14.02 7.18 2.65
C ILE A 123 13.11 6.54 3.69
N ARG A 124 11.78 6.49 3.45
CA ARG A 124 10.82 5.81 4.32
C ARG A 124 11.24 4.37 4.62
N GLY A 125 11.62 3.60 3.60
CA GLY A 125 12.08 2.23 3.77
C GLY A 125 13.35 2.12 4.61
N GLN A 126 14.31 2.99 4.41
CA GLN A 126 15.55 3.06 5.21
C GLN A 126 15.25 3.42 6.67
N LEU A 127 14.47 4.47 6.90
CA LEU A 127 14.08 4.91 8.25
C LEU A 127 13.33 3.82 9.02
N MET A 128 12.45 3.10 8.35
CA MET A 128 11.73 1.98 8.93
C MET A 128 12.66 0.82 9.31
N GLN A 129 13.66 0.52 8.45
CA GLN A 129 14.64 -0.51 8.73
C GLN A 129 15.56 -0.13 9.90
N ASP A 130 15.99 1.14 9.95
CA ASP A 130 16.86 1.68 11.02
C ASP A 130 16.16 1.72 12.38
N ALA A 131 14.82 1.94 12.39
CA ALA A 131 14.05 2.04 13.62
C ALA A 131 13.89 0.71 14.38
N ALA A 132 14.14 -0.42 13.71
CA ALA A 132 14.03 -1.75 14.31
C ALA A 132 15.29 -2.56 13.98
N PRO A 133 16.24 -2.70 14.93
CA PRO A 133 17.35 -3.62 14.77
C PRO A 133 16.88 -5.02 14.39
N GLU A 134 17.68 -5.73 13.59
CA GLU A 134 17.31 -7.05 13.10
C GLU A 134 16.94 -7.99 14.26
N GLY A 135 15.77 -8.63 14.14
CA GLY A 135 15.25 -9.54 15.17
C GLY A 135 14.56 -8.87 16.36
N SER A 136 14.60 -7.54 16.52
CA SER A 136 13.93 -6.84 17.63
C SER A 136 12.43 -6.66 17.40
N GLY A 137 12.00 -6.53 16.16
CA GLY A 137 10.61 -6.38 15.74
C GLY A 137 10.08 -7.62 15.04
N ALA A 138 8.76 -7.78 15.04
CA ALA A 138 8.05 -8.80 14.29
C ALA A 138 6.65 -8.35 13.89
N MET A 139 6.09 -9.03 12.90
CA MET A 139 4.69 -8.94 12.53
C MET A 139 4.10 -10.33 12.35
N ALA A 140 2.80 -10.51 12.64
CA ALA A 140 2.10 -11.78 12.45
C ALA A 140 0.70 -11.54 11.90
N ALA A 141 0.31 -12.33 10.91
CA ALA A 141 -1.05 -12.37 10.38
C ALA A 141 -1.94 -13.25 11.26
N VAL A 142 -3.06 -12.72 11.71
CA VAL A 142 -4.07 -13.38 12.52
C VAL A 142 -5.34 -13.55 11.70
N ILE A 143 -5.85 -14.78 11.63
CA ILE A 143 -7.03 -15.10 10.83
C ILE A 143 -8.08 -15.80 11.71
N GLY A 144 -9.33 -15.36 11.59
CA GLY A 144 -10.50 -16.04 12.16
C GLY A 144 -10.97 -15.49 13.50
N LEU A 145 -10.49 -14.34 13.92
CA LEU A 145 -10.96 -13.61 15.09
C LEU A 145 -11.50 -12.24 14.71
N ASP A 146 -12.45 -11.74 15.49
CA ASP A 146 -12.96 -10.38 15.37
C ASP A 146 -11.91 -9.35 15.79
N ASP A 147 -11.97 -8.16 15.19
CA ASP A 147 -11.03 -7.06 15.40
C ASP A 147 -10.89 -6.69 16.88
N ALA A 148 -11.99 -6.65 17.63
CA ALA A 148 -12.00 -6.35 19.05
C ALA A 148 -11.23 -7.39 19.88
N VAL A 149 -11.40 -8.69 19.57
CA VAL A 149 -10.70 -9.78 20.28
C VAL A 149 -9.19 -9.68 20.09
N VAL A 150 -8.74 -9.32 18.88
CA VAL A 150 -7.31 -9.14 18.59
C VAL A 150 -6.77 -7.89 19.26
N ALA A 151 -7.52 -6.79 19.26
CA ALA A 151 -7.14 -5.55 19.92
C ALA A 151 -7.02 -5.73 21.45
N ASP A 152 -7.98 -6.40 22.07
CA ASP A 152 -7.97 -6.70 23.51
C ASP A 152 -6.78 -7.60 23.89
N ALA A 153 -6.46 -8.62 23.08
CA ALA A 153 -5.29 -9.47 23.31
C ALA A 153 -3.97 -8.69 23.24
N CYS A 154 -3.86 -7.78 22.28
CA CYS A 154 -2.70 -6.91 22.17
C CYS A 154 -2.60 -5.95 23.37
N ALA A 155 -3.72 -5.35 23.80
CA ALA A 155 -3.76 -4.44 24.95
C ALA A 155 -3.39 -5.14 26.26
N GLU A 156 -3.84 -6.37 26.48
CA GLU A 156 -3.51 -7.18 27.67
C GLU A 156 -2.00 -7.46 27.78
N LEU A 157 -1.32 -7.62 26.63
CA LEU A 157 0.11 -7.97 26.58
C LEU A 157 1.04 -6.78 26.39
N SER A 158 0.50 -5.61 26.07
CA SER A 158 1.29 -4.38 25.91
C SER A 158 1.64 -3.79 27.29
N GLY A 159 2.93 -3.47 27.46
CA GLY A 159 3.47 -2.89 28.68
C GLY A 159 4.84 -2.30 28.38
N ALA A 160 5.90 -2.84 28.97
CA ALA A 160 7.27 -2.46 28.62
C ALA A 160 7.62 -2.82 27.17
N GLU A 161 7.00 -3.88 26.63
CA GLU A 161 7.08 -4.26 25.23
C GLU A 161 5.75 -4.01 24.52
N VAL A 162 5.84 -3.47 23.32
CA VAL A 162 4.68 -3.09 22.50
C VAL A 162 4.25 -4.24 21.60
N VAL A 163 2.95 -4.55 21.58
CA VAL A 163 2.29 -5.30 20.50
C VAL A 163 0.92 -4.67 20.24
N VAL A 164 0.62 -4.37 18.97
CA VAL A 164 -0.61 -3.69 18.58
C VAL A 164 -1.15 -4.26 17.27
N PRO A 165 -2.44 -4.11 16.95
CA PRO A 165 -2.95 -4.27 15.60
C PRO A 165 -2.27 -3.24 14.68
N ALA A 166 -1.63 -3.72 13.62
CA ALA A 166 -0.92 -2.91 12.63
C ALA A 166 -1.71 -2.73 11.32
N ASN A 167 -2.48 -3.76 10.91
CA ASN A 167 -3.31 -3.67 9.72
C ASN A 167 -4.66 -4.35 9.94
N PHE A 168 -5.75 -3.63 9.72
CA PHE A 168 -7.10 -4.17 9.63
C PHE A 168 -7.42 -4.46 8.17
N ASN A 169 -7.03 -5.65 7.69
CA ASN A 169 -7.01 -5.97 6.26
C ASN A 169 -8.37 -6.38 5.69
N SER A 170 -9.14 -7.16 6.43
CA SER A 170 -10.53 -7.53 6.13
C SER A 170 -11.17 -8.11 7.39
N PRO A 171 -12.50 -8.22 7.47
CA PRO A 171 -13.14 -8.90 8.59
C PRO A 171 -12.49 -10.25 8.88
N GLY A 172 -12.01 -10.44 10.11
CA GLY A 172 -11.30 -11.63 10.54
C GLY A 172 -9.89 -11.83 9.97
N GLN A 173 -9.28 -10.80 9.40
CA GLN A 173 -7.87 -10.83 8.96
C GLN A 173 -7.13 -9.56 9.39
N ILE A 174 -6.33 -9.68 10.42
CA ILE A 174 -5.56 -8.59 11.03
C ILE A 174 -4.09 -8.96 11.04
N VAL A 175 -3.23 -7.95 10.88
CA VAL A 175 -1.80 -8.11 11.17
C VAL A 175 -1.50 -7.41 12.48
N ILE A 176 -0.85 -8.10 13.40
CA ILE A 176 -0.28 -7.52 14.62
C ILE A 176 1.20 -7.25 14.42
N GLY A 177 1.73 -6.26 15.11
CA GLY A 177 3.15 -5.89 15.04
C GLY A 177 3.64 -5.31 16.36
N GLY A 178 4.95 -5.39 16.58
CA GLY A 178 5.59 -4.88 17.80
C GLY A 178 6.96 -5.50 18.06
N HIS A 179 7.37 -5.52 19.32
CA HIS A 179 8.56 -6.25 19.76
C HIS A 179 8.39 -7.75 19.49
N ALA A 180 9.43 -8.41 19.01
CA ALA A 180 9.36 -9.80 18.58
C ALA A 180 8.80 -10.73 19.67
N ALA A 181 9.30 -10.61 20.91
CA ALA A 181 8.83 -11.43 22.02
C ALA A 181 7.36 -11.15 22.41
N ALA A 182 6.90 -9.89 22.30
CA ALA A 182 5.51 -9.54 22.56
C ALA A 182 4.57 -10.07 21.46
N VAL A 183 5.01 -10.04 20.19
CA VAL A 183 4.27 -10.64 19.08
C VAL A 183 4.16 -12.16 19.23
N ASP A 184 5.23 -12.83 19.69
CA ASP A 184 5.21 -14.28 19.93
C ASP A 184 4.20 -14.64 21.05
N ARG A 185 4.22 -13.91 22.19
CA ARG A 185 3.21 -14.10 23.25
C ARG A 185 1.78 -13.83 22.77
N ALA A 186 1.59 -12.76 21.97
CA ALA A 186 0.29 -12.44 21.40
C ALA A 186 -0.19 -13.53 20.43
N ALA A 187 0.71 -14.09 19.64
CA ALA A 187 0.38 -15.20 18.75
C ALA A 187 -0.14 -16.43 19.50
N ASP A 188 0.48 -16.77 20.63
CA ASP A 188 0.04 -17.91 21.45
C ASP A 188 -1.30 -17.62 22.17
N LEU A 189 -1.48 -16.42 22.72
CA LEU A 189 -2.75 -16.01 23.33
C LEU A 189 -3.89 -16.01 22.28
N LEU A 190 -3.65 -15.50 21.09
CA LEU A 190 -4.66 -15.45 20.03
C LEU A 190 -5.05 -16.85 19.52
N LYS A 191 -4.09 -17.79 19.43
CA LYS A 191 -4.40 -19.20 19.18
C LYS A 191 -5.29 -19.80 20.29
N ALA A 192 -4.98 -19.51 21.57
CA ALA A 192 -5.78 -19.96 22.70
C ALA A 192 -7.18 -19.33 22.69
N ARG A 193 -7.36 -18.12 22.15
CA ARG A 193 -8.66 -17.45 21.95
C ARG A 193 -9.42 -17.94 20.70
N GLY A 194 -8.87 -18.93 19.97
CA GLY A 194 -9.55 -19.56 18.83
C GLY A 194 -9.21 -18.98 17.46
N ALA A 195 -8.10 -18.25 17.30
CA ALA A 195 -7.62 -17.89 15.99
C ALA A 195 -7.44 -19.14 15.12
N ARG A 196 -8.03 -19.11 13.92
CA ARG A 196 -7.89 -20.23 12.98
C ARG A 196 -6.45 -20.41 12.52
N MET A 197 -5.72 -19.31 12.37
CA MET A 197 -4.32 -19.30 11.97
C MET A 197 -3.62 -18.05 12.53
N VAL A 198 -2.41 -18.21 13.02
CA VAL A 198 -1.49 -17.11 13.32
C VAL A 198 -0.15 -17.46 12.67
N THR A 199 0.28 -16.63 11.71
CA THR A 199 1.50 -16.86 10.93
C THR A 199 2.42 -15.65 11.04
N LYS A 200 3.65 -15.86 11.51
CA LYS A 200 4.70 -14.83 11.52
C LYS A 200 5.06 -14.46 10.07
N LEU A 201 5.13 -13.18 9.80
CA LEU A 201 5.51 -12.68 8.48
C LEU A 201 7.03 -12.65 8.34
N ALA A 202 7.52 -12.84 7.12
CA ALA A 202 8.95 -12.77 6.78
C ALA A 202 9.44 -11.31 6.70
N VAL A 203 9.08 -10.49 7.70
CA VAL A 203 9.48 -9.09 7.82
C VAL A 203 9.91 -8.83 9.26
N SER A 204 11.02 -8.11 9.46
CA SER A 204 11.55 -7.75 10.78
C SER A 204 11.12 -6.37 11.25
N VAL A 205 10.61 -5.53 10.34
CA VAL A 205 10.20 -4.16 10.65
C VAL A 205 8.76 -4.16 11.16
N PRO A 206 8.51 -3.73 12.43
CA PRO A 206 7.16 -3.65 13.00
C PRO A 206 6.42 -2.40 12.50
N SER A 207 6.10 -2.38 11.21
CA SER A 207 5.42 -1.28 10.54
C SER A 207 4.07 -0.97 11.17
N HIS A 208 3.66 0.29 11.14
CA HIS A 208 2.35 0.74 11.64
C HIS A 208 2.16 0.51 13.14
N THR A 209 3.25 0.58 13.90
CA THR A 209 3.26 0.48 15.36
C THR A 209 3.93 1.70 15.98
N PRO A 210 3.71 1.98 17.28
CA PRO A 210 4.37 3.08 17.98
C PRO A 210 5.90 3.07 17.90
N LEU A 211 6.51 1.91 17.60
CA LEU A 211 7.97 1.77 17.41
C LEU A 211 8.50 2.55 16.19
N MET A 212 7.63 2.92 15.26
CA MET A 212 7.97 3.71 14.08
C MET A 212 7.89 5.23 14.30
N ARG A 213 7.61 5.71 15.52
CA ARG A 213 7.38 7.15 15.77
C ARG A 213 8.59 8.03 15.42
N ASP A 214 9.80 7.60 15.78
CA ASP A 214 11.02 8.35 15.47
C ASP A 214 11.31 8.35 13.96
N ALA A 215 11.09 7.22 13.28
CA ALA A 215 11.16 7.14 11.83
C ALA A 215 10.13 8.09 11.16
N ALA A 216 8.93 8.19 11.72
CA ALA A 216 7.89 9.11 11.22
C ALA A 216 8.28 10.58 11.36
N ASN A 217 8.90 10.96 12.48
CA ASN A 217 9.41 12.34 12.66
C ASN A 217 10.48 12.67 11.61
N ARG A 218 11.45 11.78 11.40
CA ARG A 218 12.49 11.95 10.35
C ARG A 218 11.90 11.94 8.93
N LEU A 219 10.84 11.16 8.69
CA LEU A 219 10.12 11.18 7.42
C LEU A 219 9.42 12.54 7.20
N ALA A 220 8.83 13.14 8.24
CA ALA A 220 8.23 14.47 8.17
C ALA A 220 9.27 15.54 7.75
N GLU A 221 10.49 15.46 8.27
CA GLU A 221 11.59 16.33 7.86
C GLU A 221 11.95 16.14 6.37
N ALA A 222 12.02 14.89 5.91
CA ALA A 222 12.31 14.58 4.50
C ALA A 222 11.22 15.13 3.55
N MET A 223 9.98 15.28 4.01
CA MET A 223 8.89 15.84 3.21
C MET A 223 8.99 17.36 2.99
N HIS A 224 9.77 18.11 3.77
CA HIS A 224 9.82 19.57 3.68
C HIS A 224 10.39 20.08 2.35
N GLY A 225 11.28 19.34 1.71
CA GLY A 225 11.89 19.69 0.42
C GLY A 225 11.06 19.30 -0.80
N ILE A 226 9.91 18.67 -0.62
CA ILE A 226 9.08 18.09 -1.68
C ILE A 226 7.90 19.02 -1.98
N ALA A 227 7.64 19.25 -3.28
CA ALA A 227 6.48 20.01 -3.72
C ALA A 227 5.21 19.13 -3.64
N TRP A 228 4.27 19.53 -2.81
CA TRP A 228 2.98 18.89 -2.66
C TRP A 228 1.86 19.76 -3.18
N GLN A 229 0.86 19.14 -3.78
CA GLN A 229 -0.34 19.79 -4.31
C GLN A 229 -1.60 19.08 -3.78
N SER A 230 -2.74 19.72 -3.94
CA SER A 230 -4.03 19.05 -3.74
C SER A 230 -4.22 17.98 -4.81
N PRO A 231 -4.66 16.76 -4.46
CA PRO A 231 -4.88 15.70 -5.42
C PRO A 231 -6.03 16.06 -6.38
N SER A 232 -5.86 15.77 -7.66
CA SER A 232 -6.87 15.98 -8.71
C SER A 232 -8.01 14.95 -8.64
N ILE A 233 -7.74 13.79 -8.05
CA ILE A 233 -8.71 12.72 -7.73
C ILE A 233 -8.58 12.48 -6.23
N PRO A 234 -9.70 12.46 -5.48
CA PRO A 234 -9.69 12.21 -4.04
C PRO A 234 -8.97 10.92 -3.66
N VAL A 235 -8.18 10.93 -2.57
CA VAL A 235 -7.46 9.76 -2.05
C VAL A 235 -7.92 9.48 -0.64
N VAL A 236 -8.47 8.28 -0.40
CA VAL A 236 -8.82 7.80 0.96
C VAL A 236 -7.54 7.39 1.66
N GLN A 237 -7.26 7.96 2.83
CA GLN A 237 -6.03 7.74 3.58
C GLN A 237 -6.17 6.66 4.64
N ASN A 238 -5.08 5.91 4.91
CA ASN A 238 -5.13 4.68 5.71
C ASN A 238 -5.40 4.93 7.19
N VAL A 239 -4.91 6.05 7.73
CA VAL A 239 -4.88 6.29 9.17
C VAL A 239 -6.25 6.52 9.79
N ASP A 240 -7.17 7.11 9.02
CA ASP A 240 -8.52 7.49 9.45
C ASP A 240 -9.62 7.09 8.47
N ALA A 241 -9.27 6.58 7.29
CA ALA A 241 -10.16 6.26 6.17
C ALA A 241 -10.92 7.48 5.63
N GLU A 242 -10.34 8.68 5.77
CA GLU A 242 -10.89 9.96 5.31
C GLU A 242 -10.12 10.50 4.11
N ILE A 243 -10.68 11.48 3.43
CA ILE A 243 -10.04 12.25 2.36
C ILE A 243 -9.56 13.57 2.93
N HIS A 244 -8.30 13.90 2.66
CA HIS A 244 -7.72 15.18 3.03
C HIS A 244 -7.40 16.00 1.77
N ASP A 245 -7.92 17.22 1.70
CA ASP A 245 -7.83 18.06 0.49
C ASP A 245 -6.57 18.93 0.44
N GLY A 246 -5.91 19.14 1.57
CA GLY A 246 -4.75 20.04 1.66
C GLY A 246 -3.42 19.32 1.76
N ALA A 247 -2.40 19.83 1.08
CA ALA A 247 -1.04 19.26 1.09
C ALA A 247 -0.49 19.02 2.51
N GLN A 248 -0.77 19.92 3.46
CA GLN A 248 -0.33 19.76 4.85
C GLN A 248 -1.05 18.60 5.54
N ALA A 249 -2.39 18.55 5.43
CA ALA A 249 -3.19 17.48 6.03
C ALA A 249 -2.81 16.09 5.49
N ILE A 250 -2.51 16.00 4.18
CA ILE A 250 -2.01 14.77 3.54
C ILE A 250 -0.67 14.35 4.14
N ARG A 251 0.29 15.27 4.25
CA ARG A 251 1.59 14.96 4.86
C ARG A 251 1.44 14.50 6.31
N ASP A 252 0.61 15.18 7.10
CA ASP A 252 0.37 14.83 8.50
C ASP A 252 -0.27 13.42 8.61
N ALA A 253 -1.16 13.06 7.69
CA ALA A 253 -1.75 11.73 7.63
C ALA A 253 -0.71 10.67 7.25
N LEU A 254 0.17 10.92 6.26
CA LEU A 254 1.27 10.02 5.90
C LEU A 254 2.28 9.81 7.03
N VAL A 255 2.59 10.86 7.80
CA VAL A 255 3.45 10.74 8.99
C VAL A 255 2.78 9.87 10.05
N ARG A 256 1.49 10.11 10.34
CA ARG A 256 0.71 9.28 11.28
C ARG A 256 0.58 7.83 10.80
N GLN A 257 0.44 7.61 9.49
CA GLN A 257 0.32 6.28 8.88
C GLN A 257 1.51 5.36 9.25
N LEU A 258 2.72 5.92 9.43
CA LEU A 258 3.91 5.11 9.68
C LEU A 258 3.87 4.40 11.04
N TYR A 259 3.21 5.01 12.05
CA TYR A 259 3.14 4.49 13.42
C TYR A 259 1.73 4.19 13.93
N LEU A 260 0.70 4.37 13.10
CA LEU A 260 -0.69 4.00 13.39
C LEU A 260 -1.19 2.93 12.41
N PRO A 261 -2.24 2.18 12.77
CA PRO A 261 -2.73 1.07 11.97
C PRO A 261 -3.22 1.51 10.58
N VAL A 262 -2.99 0.66 9.59
CA VAL A 262 -3.67 0.73 8.29
C VAL A 262 -5.11 0.23 8.45
N ARG A 263 -6.09 1.09 8.23
CA ARG A 263 -7.52 0.78 8.34
C ARG A 263 -8.08 0.38 6.98
N TRP A 264 -7.52 -0.68 6.38
CA TRP A 264 -7.86 -1.05 5.00
C TRP A 264 -9.33 -1.41 4.81
N THR A 265 -9.92 -2.15 5.76
CA THR A 265 -11.36 -2.46 5.74
C THR A 265 -12.19 -1.17 5.66
N ALA A 266 -11.90 -0.18 6.51
CA ALA A 266 -12.60 1.10 6.51
C ALA A 266 -12.33 1.91 5.21
N CYS A 267 -11.12 1.85 4.66
CA CYS A 267 -10.83 2.49 3.36
C CYS A 267 -11.71 1.92 2.25
N VAL A 268 -11.83 0.59 2.13
CA VAL A 268 -12.70 -0.03 1.12
C VAL A 268 -14.16 0.33 1.34
N GLN A 269 -14.62 0.36 2.60
CA GLN A 269 -15.97 0.80 2.94
C GLN A 269 -16.22 2.27 2.55
N ALA A 270 -15.22 3.15 2.75
CA ALA A 270 -15.28 4.54 2.32
C ALA A 270 -15.35 4.68 0.78
N LEU A 271 -14.66 3.82 0.02
CA LEU A 271 -14.80 3.76 -1.44
C LEU A 271 -16.22 3.35 -1.84
N SER A 272 -16.76 2.28 -1.23
CA SER A 272 -18.11 1.78 -1.48
C SER A 272 -19.19 2.82 -1.11
N ALA A 273 -19.05 3.50 0.03
CA ALA A 273 -19.96 4.56 0.47
C ALA A 273 -19.98 5.77 -0.49
N ARG A 274 -18.94 5.95 -1.30
CA ARG A 274 -18.84 6.97 -2.37
C ARG A 274 -19.39 6.50 -3.72
N GLY A 275 -19.97 5.29 -3.78
CA GLY A 275 -20.58 4.74 -4.96
C GLY A 275 -19.69 3.79 -5.78
N ALA A 276 -18.46 3.51 -5.34
CA ALA A 276 -17.59 2.58 -6.06
C ALA A 276 -18.16 1.16 -6.01
N THR A 277 -18.48 0.61 -7.17
CA THR A 277 -18.92 -0.78 -7.38
C THR A 277 -17.91 -1.57 -8.20
N ARG A 278 -16.93 -0.89 -8.78
CA ARG A 278 -15.82 -1.44 -9.58
C ARG A 278 -14.50 -0.91 -9.03
N ILE A 279 -13.58 -1.80 -8.70
CA ILE A 279 -12.29 -1.41 -8.14
C ILE A 279 -11.16 -2.10 -8.90
N GLY A 280 -10.28 -1.30 -9.53
CA GLY A 280 -9.07 -1.76 -10.20
C GLY A 280 -7.86 -1.76 -9.27
N GLU A 281 -7.11 -2.86 -9.17
CA GLU A 281 -5.83 -2.92 -8.45
C GLU A 281 -4.68 -2.60 -9.40
N CYS A 282 -4.09 -1.40 -9.28
CA CYS A 282 -2.96 -0.92 -10.07
C CYS A 282 -1.64 -1.37 -9.47
N GLY A 283 -1.01 -2.38 -10.05
CA GLY A 283 0.28 -2.90 -9.60
C GLY A 283 0.40 -4.40 -9.81
N PRO A 284 1.49 -5.01 -9.34
CA PRO A 284 1.70 -6.44 -9.47
C PRO A 284 0.81 -7.23 -8.50
N GLY A 285 0.43 -8.45 -8.89
CA GLY A 285 -0.38 -9.36 -8.08
C GLY A 285 -1.87 -9.00 -8.04
N LYS A 286 -2.57 -9.54 -7.03
CA LYS A 286 -4.02 -9.38 -6.82
C LYS A 286 -4.41 -9.46 -5.35
N VAL A 287 -3.55 -8.97 -4.49
CA VAL A 287 -3.71 -9.08 -3.02
C VAL A 287 -4.90 -8.26 -2.56
N LEU A 288 -5.03 -7.02 -3.03
CA LEU A 288 -6.12 -6.13 -2.63
C LEU A 288 -7.46 -6.59 -3.19
N CYS A 289 -7.52 -7.11 -4.42
CA CYS A 289 -8.73 -7.74 -4.95
C CYS A 289 -9.23 -8.88 -4.04
N GLY A 290 -8.30 -9.69 -3.51
CA GLY A 290 -8.62 -10.74 -2.55
C GLY A 290 -9.18 -10.22 -1.23
N LEU A 291 -8.67 -9.10 -0.73
CA LEU A 291 -9.16 -8.42 0.48
C LEU A 291 -10.52 -7.75 0.24
N ILE A 292 -10.66 -7.03 -0.87
CA ILE A 292 -11.91 -6.36 -1.27
C ILE A 292 -13.06 -7.37 -1.32
N LYS A 293 -12.86 -8.52 -1.97
CA LYS A 293 -13.88 -9.57 -2.05
C LYS A 293 -14.32 -10.11 -0.68
N ARG A 294 -13.46 -10.03 0.35
CA ARG A 294 -13.82 -10.43 1.73
C ARG A 294 -14.54 -9.32 2.48
N ILE A 295 -14.24 -8.06 2.15
CA ILE A 295 -14.86 -6.87 2.77
C ILE A 295 -16.26 -6.66 2.20
N ASP A 296 -16.36 -6.65 0.86
CA ASP A 296 -17.63 -6.45 0.15
C ASP A 296 -17.66 -7.31 -1.14
N LYS A 297 -18.54 -8.32 -1.14
CA LYS A 297 -18.69 -9.25 -2.26
C LYS A 297 -19.42 -8.64 -3.47
N SER A 298 -20.07 -7.52 -3.31
CA SER A 298 -20.80 -6.83 -4.38
C SER A 298 -19.88 -6.04 -5.31
N ILE A 299 -18.64 -5.77 -4.90
CA ILE A 299 -17.66 -5.03 -5.68
C ILE A 299 -17.03 -5.93 -6.74
N ASP A 300 -17.04 -5.49 -8.01
CA ASP A 300 -16.24 -6.09 -9.09
C ASP A 300 -14.78 -5.61 -8.96
N GLY A 301 -13.96 -6.40 -8.28
CA GLY A 301 -12.53 -6.14 -8.08
C GLY A 301 -11.66 -6.83 -9.12
N ARG A 302 -10.85 -6.07 -9.89
CA ARG A 302 -9.97 -6.62 -10.94
C ARG A 302 -8.54 -6.16 -10.76
N ALA A 303 -7.60 -7.11 -10.84
CA ALA A 303 -6.17 -6.80 -10.91
C ALA A 303 -5.82 -6.30 -12.31
N LEU A 304 -4.85 -5.40 -12.41
CA LEU A 304 -4.43 -4.79 -13.67
C LEU A 304 -2.95 -5.08 -14.01
N GLY A 305 -2.29 -5.92 -13.24
CA GLY A 305 -0.86 -6.20 -13.35
C GLY A 305 -0.45 -7.24 -14.39
N ALA A 306 -1.41 -7.88 -15.07
CA ALA A 306 -1.16 -8.87 -16.12
C ALA A 306 -1.91 -8.47 -17.41
N VAL A 307 -1.36 -8.83 -18.58
CA VAL A 307 -1.90 -8.41 -19.90
C VAL A 307 -3.38 -8.78 -20.06
N GLY A 308 -3.74 -10.04 -19.79
CA GLY A 308 -5.13 -10.51 -19.95
C GLY A 308 -6.09 -9.85 -18.97
N ASP A 309 -5.67 -9.67 -17.71
CA ASP A 309 -6.48 -9.02 -16.66
C ASP A 309 -6.68 -7.53 -16.98
N PHE A 310 -5.62 -6.85 -17.42
CA PHE A 310 -5.66 -5.44 -17.84
C PHE A 310 -6.64 -5.23 -19.00
N GLN A 311 -6.49 -6.02 -20.08
CA GLN A 311 -7.36 -5.91 -21.25
C GLN A 311 -8.81 -6.22 -20.91
N GLY A 312 -9.05 -7.26 -20.13
CA GLY A 312 -10.40 -7.63 -19.68
C GLY A 312 -11.07 -6.58 -18.81
N ALA A 313 -10.32 -5.87 -17.98
CA ALA A 313 -10.84 -4.73 -17.22
C ALA A 313 -11.12 -3.53 -18.12
N LEU A 314 -10.21 -3.21 -19.05
CA LEU A 314 -10.34 -2.09 -19.97
C LEU A 314 -11.59 -2.26 -20.86
N ASP A 315 -11.82 -3.46 -21.41
CA ASP A 315 -12.98 -3.74 -22.26
C ASP A 315 -14.31 -3.68 -21.48
N ALA A 316 -14.29 -4.06 -20.19
CA ALA A 316 -15.49 -4.09 -19.37
C ALA A 316 -15.86 -2.72 -18.75
N TRP A 317 -14.89 -1.82 -18.58
CA TRP A 317 -15.05 -0.56 -17.83
C TRP A 317 -14.78 0.70 -18.66
N ARG A 318 -14.66 0.55 -19.97
CA ARG A 318 -14.42 1.63 -20.93
C ARG A 318 -15.69 2.48 -21.20
#